data_4ed9fd7044aab7084c9b14aa91abbbab
#
_entry.id   4ed9fd7044aab7084c9b14aa91abbbab
#
_cell.length_a   1.000
_cell.length_b   1.000
_cell.length_c   1.000
_cell.angle_alpha   90.00
_cell.angle_beta   90.00
_cell.angle_gamma   90.00
#
_symmetry.space_group_name_H-M   'P 1'
#
loop_
_entity.id
_entity.type
_entity.pdbx_description
1 polymer ?
#
loop_
_entity_poly.entity_id
_entity_poly.type
_entity_poly.pdbx_seq_one_letter_code
_entity_poly.pdbx_strand_id
1 'polypeptide(L)'
;MSDVGIMLLLVVALFAILASGVWIGLTLTGVAWIGMQLFTSRPAGDAMAVAIWGSASSWTLTALPLFVWMGEILFRTRLSSDMFRGLAPWMQALPGRLLHANVVGCTIFAAVSGSSAATCATIGKMSLPELARRGYPDGISIGSLAGAGTLGLLIPPSIIMIVYGVAADVSIAQLFIAGVVPGILLALLFSGYLVVWALRNPGLVPPADAPLPLRAKLVESRHLIPVVLLIAAVLGSIYGGIATPTEAAAVGVVGALVVSAAQGSLTWQSFKDSLFGGTRLFCMIALILAGAAFLTLSMGYIGLPRHLAEWIGGLGLEPWQLLLALMAFYIVLGCFLDGISMVVLTMGVIMPTVTAAGIDPLWFGIFIVIVVEMAQITPPVGFNLFVLQGMTGRDIGWVARAAFPFFLLMIAAVVLIWAFPGLVTALPQQMRG
;
A
#
# COMPACT_ATOMS: atom_id res chain seq x y z
N MET A 1 33.96 18.44 -7.03
CA MET A 1 33.37 17.28 -7.76
C MET A 1 32.21 17.82 -8.59
N SER A 2 31.92 17.23 -9.74
CA SER A 2 30.68 17.55 -10.46
C SER A 2 29.46 17.05 -9.68
N ASP A 3 28.29 17.67 -9.88
CA ASP A 3 27.04 17.25 -9.19
C ASP A 3 26.72 15.79 -9.45
N VAL A 4 26.98 15.30 -10.66
CA VAL A 4 26.88 13.87 -11.02
C VAL A 4 27.83 13.01 -10.19
N GLY A 5 29.06 13.49 -9.92
CA GLY A 5 30.01 12.77 -9.08
C GLY A 5 29.56 12.69 -7.62
N ILE A 6 28.93 13.74 -7.08
CA ILE A 6 28.35 13.76 -5.74
C ILE A 6 27.18 12.79 -5.64
N MET A 7 26.26 12.83 -6.62
CA MET A 7 25.13 11.88 -6.69
C MET A 7 25.59 10.44 -6.74
N LEU A 8 26.54 10.12 -7.62
CA LEU A 8 27.07 8.77 -7.77
C LEU A 8 27.71 8.27 -6.46
N LEU A 9 28.50 9.11 -5.80
CA LEU A 9 29.14 8.77 -4.52
C LEU A 9 28.11 8.46 -3.45
N LEU A 10 27.06 9.29 -3.29
CA LEU A 10 26.02 9.10 -2.30
C LEU A 10 25.15 7.86 -2.59
N VAL A 11 24.85 7.60 -3.88
CA VAL A 11 24.14 6.38 -4.30
C VAL A 11 24.99 5.14 -4.04
N VAL A 12 26.27 5.16 -4.37
CA VAL A 12 27.20 4.06 -4.07
C VAL A 12 27.31 3.83 -2.56
N ALA A 13 27.45 4.91 -1.77
CA ALA A 13 27.49 4.81 -0.31
C ALA A 13 26.17 4.19 0.23
N LEU A 14 25.00 4.61 -0.30
CA LEU A 14 23.70 4.06 0.07
C LEU A 14 23.67 2.54 -0.14
N PHE A 15 23.97 2.08 -1.35
CA PHE A 15 23.92 0.65 -1.67
C PHE A 15 25.02 -0.14 -0.95
N ALA A 16 26.20 0.42 -0.73
CA ALA A 16 27.26 -0.25 0.02
C ALA A 16 26.88 -0.46 1.49
N ILE A 17 26.28 0.55 2.14
CA ILE A 17 25.81 0.42 3.52
C ILE A 17 24.61 -0.53 3.60
N LEU A 18 23.65 -0.47 2.65
CA LEU A 18 22.54 -1.41 2.59
C LEU A 18 23.00 -2.85 2.39
N ALA A 19 23.96 -3.08 1.48
CA ALA A 19 24.51 -4.41 1.19
C ALA A 19 25.26 -4.99 2.40
N SER A 20 25.74 -4.15 3.34
CA SER A 20 26.34 -4.62 4.59
C SER A 20 25.31 -5.08 5.64
N GLY A 21 24.00 -5.03 5.33
CA GLY A 21 22.92 -5.48 6.22
C GLY A 21 22.50 -4.45 7.27
N VAL A 22 22.93 -3.19 7.15
CA VAL A 22 22.49 -2.10 8.04
C VAL A 22 21.03 -1.74 7.74
N TRP A 23 20.26 -1.47 8.78
CA TRP A 23 18.87 -1.08 8.66
C TRP A 23 18.70 0.20 7.83
N ILE A 24 17.67 0.23 6.99
CA ILE A 24 17.41 1.31 6.01
C ILE A 24 17.43 2.70 6.68
N GLY A 25 16.73 2.88 7.81
CA GLY A 25 16.71 4.17 8.49
C GLY A 25 18.10 4.64 8.96
N LEU A 26 18.95 3.73 9.43
CA LEU A 26 20.34 4.05 9.82
C LEU A 26 21.20 4.29 8.57
N THR A 27 20.98 3.57 7.49
CA THR A 27 21.66 3.81 6.21
C THR A 27 21.36 5.21 5.68
N LEU A 28 20.09 5.64 5.68
CA LEU A 28 19.68 6.98 5.26
C LEU A 28 20.37 8.05 6.12
N THR A 29 20.37 7.86 7.45
CA THR A 29 21.05 8.74 8.39
C THR A 29 22.55 8.81 8.11
N GLY A 30 23.19 7.67 7.86
CA GLY A 30 24.63 7.59 7.55
C GLY A 30 24.99 8.29 6.24
N VAL A 31 24.20 8.07 5.17
CA VAL A 31 24.41 8.74 3.89
C VAL A 31 24.21 10.27 4.00
N ALA A 32 23.17 10.69 4.73
CA ALA A 32 22.92 12.10 5.00
C ALA A 32 24.08 12.73 5.75
N TRP A 33 24.61 12.03 6.77
CA TRP A 33 25.76 12.48 7.53
C TRP A 33 27.01 12.63 6.65
N ILE A 34 27.31 11.61 5.83
CA ILE A 34 28.45 11.65 4.87
C ILE A 34 28.27 12.84 3.91
N GLY A 35 27.05 13.02 3.36
CA GLY A 35 26.75 14.15 2.48
C GLY A 35 26.99 15.50 3.13
N MET A 36 26.50 15.69 4.37
CA MET A 36 26.71 16.92 5.14
C MET A 36 28.18 17.20 5.42
N GLN A 37 28.93 16.19 5.86
CA GLN A 37 30.34 16.32 6.20
C GLN A 37 31.24 16.62 5.00
N LEU A 38 30.97 16.02 3.87
CA LEU A 38 31.83 16.14 2.70
C LEU A 38 31.52 17.37 1.82
N PHE A 39 30.24 17.79 1.79
CA PHE A 39 29.77 18.76 0.79
C PHE A 39 29.15 20.03 1.38
N THR A 40 29.07 20.16 2.70
CA THR A 40 28.53 21.37 3.33
C THR A 40 29.45 21.81 4.50
N SER A 41 29.38 23.11 4.87
CA SER A 41 30.04 23.65 6.05
C SER A 41 29.09 23.67 7.26
N ARG A 42 27.86 23.12 7.15
CA ARG A 42 26.87 23.15 8.23
C ARG A 42 27.10 22.02 9.23
N PRO A 43 26.85 22.23 10.53
CA PRO A 43 27.03 21.19 11.55
C PRO A 43 26.00 20.07 11.33
N ALA A 44 26.49 18.88 10.97
CA ALA A 44 25.65 17.72 10.64
C ALA A 44 24.81 17.24 11.84
N GLY A 45 25.38 17.33 13.08
CA GLY A 45 24.69 16.93 14.31
C GLY A 45 23.45 17.77 14.61
N ASP A 46 23.57 19.09 14.49
CA ASP A 46 22.45 20.02 14.72
C ASP A 46 21.36 19.83 13.65
N ALA A 47 21.77 19.71 12.38
CA ALA A 47 20.87 19.45 11.28
C ALA A 47 20.11 18.12 11.45
N MET A 48 20.81 17.07 11.88
CA MET A 48 20.21 15.77 12.18
C MET A 48 19.19 15.88 13.34
N ALA A 49 19.56 16.53 14.44
CA ALA A 49 18.68 16.68 15.60
C ALA A 49 17.39 17.43 15.23
N VAL A 50 17.50 18.53 14.49
CA VAL A 50 16.35 19.33 14.03
C VAL A 50 15.46 18.53 13.07
N ALA A 51 16.06 17.83 12.10
CA ALA A 51 15.31 17.04 11.13
C ALA A 51 14.54 15.87 11.78
N ILE A 52 15.23 15.12 12.66
CA ILE A 52 14.64 13.99 13.37
C ILE A 52 13.54 14.46 14.31
N TRP A 53 13.80 15.51 15.10
CA TRP A 53 12.79 16.07 15.99
C TRP A 53 11.56 16.58 15.24
N GLY A 54 11.77 17.36 14.17
CA GLY A 54 10.67 17.89 13.35
C GLY A 54 9.80 16.78 12.75
N SER A 55 10.42 15.72 12.26
CA SER A 55 9.70 14.56 11.74
C SER A 55 8.95 13.80 12.84
N ALA A 56 9.63 13.48 13.95
CA ALA A 56 9.08 12.64 15.02
C ALA A 56 7.99 13.35 15.84
N SER A 57 8.03 14.68 15.96
CA SER A 57 7.05 15.48 16.72
C SER A 57 5.80 15.85 15.91
N SER A 58 5.70 15.43 14.65
CA SER A 58 4.54 15.72 13.79
C SER A 58 3.27 15.05 14.31
N TRP A 59 2.22 15.85 14.59
CA TRP A 59 0.91 15.32 15.00
C TRP A 59 0.30 14.40 13.94
N THR A 60 0.52 14.71 12.68
CA THR A 60 0.03 13.94 11.53
C THR A 60 0.58 12.49 11.55
N LEU A 61 1.81 12.32 12.07
CA LEU A 61 2.41 10.99 12.19
C LEU A 61 1.69 10.11 13.22
N THR A 62 0.94 10.68 14.17
CA THR A 62 0.21 9.93 15.22
C THR A 62 -0.89 9.02 14.62
N ALA A 63 -1.43 9.35 13.45
CA ALA A 63 -2.38 8.48 12.74
C ALA A 63 -1.77 7.11 12.41
N LEU A 64 -0.47 7.08 12.10
CA LEU A 64 0.22 5.87 11.64
C LEU A 64 0.22 4.74 12.67
N PRO A 65 0.71 4.91 13.93
CA PRO A 65 0.71 3.83 14.91
C PRO A 65 -0.70 3.33 15.24
N LEU A 66 -1.69 4.22 15.22
CA LEU A 66 -3.08 3.85 15.51
C LEU A 66 -3.68 2.99 14.39
N PHE A 67 -3.53 3.36 13.12
CA PHE A 67 -4.00 2.54 12.01
C PHE A 67 -3.25 1.21 11.91
N VAL A 68 -1.94 1.20 12.14
CA VAL A 68 -1.14 -0.02 12.20
C VAL A 68 -1.65 -0.95 13.30
N TRP A 69 -1.91 -0.42 14.49
CA TRP A 69 -2.42 -1.22 15.62
C TRP A 69 -3.84 -1.71 15.37
N MET A 70 -4.72 -0.88 14.80
CA MET A 70 -6.05 -1.31 14.35
C MET A 70 -5.96 -2.52 13.42
N GLY A 71 -5.10 -2.45 12.40
CA GLY A 71 -4.86 -3.56 11.47
C GLY A 71 -4.35 -4.82 12.18
N GLU A 72 -3.40 -4.69 13.11
CA GLU A 72 -2.84 -5.80 13.91
C GLU A 72 -3.89 -6.47 14.82
N ILE A 73 -4.81 -5.69 15.42
CA ILE A 73 -5.93 -6.25 16.19
C ILE A 73 -6.81 -7.09 15.26
N LEU A 74 -7.25 -6.52 14.15
CA LEU A 74 -8.19 -7.16 13.22
C LEU A 74 -7.60 -8.39 12.52
N PHE A 75 -6.31 -8.37 12.23
CA PHE A 75 -5.58 -9.52 11.68
C PHE A 75 -5.67 -10.77 12.55
N ARG A 76 -5.82 -10.61 13.90
CA ARG A 76 -5.90 -11.69 14.89
C ARG A 76 -7.32 -12.11 15.24
N THR A 77 -8.34 -11.46 14.66
CA THR A 77 -9.76 -11.77 14.87
C THR A 77 -10.27 -12.82 13.90
N ARG A 78 -11.51 -13.28 14.13
CA ARG A 78 -12.24 -14.12 13.17
C ARG A 78 -12.83 -13.33 11.99
N LEU A 79 -12.54 -12.04 11.89
CA LEU A 79 -13.16 -11.13 10.93
C LEU A 79 -13.04 -11.65 9.50
N SER A 80 -11.87 -12.15 9.10
CA SER A 80 -11.64 -12.65 7.74
C SER A 80 -12.46 -13.91 7.43
N SER A 81 -12.64 -14.83 8.40
CA SER A 81 -13.48 -16.02 8.23
C SER A 81 -14.95 -15.63 8.09
N ASP A 82 -15.39 -14.70 8.91
CA ASP A 82 -16.74 -14.18 8.87
C ASP A 82 -17.02 -13.44 7.55
N MET A 83 -16.07 -12.65 7.08
CA MET A 83 -16.16 -12.00 5.77
C MET A 83 -16.30 -13.00 4.63
N PHE A 84 -15.47 -14.05 4.61
CA PHE A 84 -15.56 -15.07 3.56
C PHE A 84 -16.91 -15.77 3.57
N ARG A 85 -17.44 -16.15 4.74
CA ARG A 85 -18.78 -16.73 4.89
C ARG A 85 -19.89 -15.81 4.37
N GLY A 86 -19.81 -14.51 4.70
CA GLY A 86 -20.80 -13.54 4.25
C GLY A 86 -20.76 -13.25 2.76
N LEU A 87 -19.58 -13.33 2.13
CA LEU A 87 -19.36 -13.01 0.70
C LEU A 87 -19.60 -14.21 -0.21
N ALA A 88 -19.20 -15.42 0.18
CA ALA A 88 -19.23 -16.61 -0.68
C ALA A 88 -20.58 -16.87 -1.37
N PRO A 89 -21.74 -16.72 -0.70
CA PRO A 89 -23.04 -16.94 -1.34
C PRO A 89 -23.38 -15.96 -2.48
N TRP A 90 -22.82 -14.73 -2.43
CA TRP A 90 -23.05 -13.71 -3.46
C TRP A 90 -22.16 -13.92 -4.68
N MET A 91 -20.95 -14.40 -4.46
CA MET A 91 -19.98 -14.65 -5.53
C MET A 91 -20.42 -15.78 -6.49
N GLN A 92 -21.25 -16.72 -6.02
CA GLN A 92 -21.73 -17.83 -6.83
C GLN A 92 -22.51 -17.40 -8.09
N ALA A 93 -23.07 -16.19 -8.11
CA ALA A 93 -23.81 -15.66 -9.26
C ALA A 93 -22.91 -15.12 -10.38
N LEU A 94 -21.64 -14.85 -10.08
CA LEU A 94 -20.70 -14.26 -11.04
C LEU A 94 -19.97 -15.35 -11.85
N PRO A 95 -19.66 -15.14 -13.14
CA PRO A 95 -18.71 -15.99 -13.86
C PRO A 95 -17.36 -16.01 -13.13
N GLY A 96 -16.79 -17.20 -12.87
CA GLY A 96 -15.61 -17.35 -12.00
C GLY A 96 -15.92 -17.58 -10.53
N ARG A 97 -17.14 -17.26 -10.11
CA ARG A 97 -17.69 -17.62 -8.77
C ARG A 97 -16.75 -17.26 -7.63
N LEU A 98 -16.27 -18.25 -6.88
CA LEU A 98 -15.50 -18.04 -5.65
C LEU A 98 -14.14 -17.36 -5.88
N LEU A 99 -13.61 -17.31 -7.13
CA LEU A 99 -12.42 -16.50 -7.45
C LEU A 99 -12.60 -15.02 -7.11
N HIS A 100 -13.83 -14.48 -7.25
CA HIS A 100 -14.13 -13.11 -6.88
C HIS A 100 -14.03 -12.86 -5.37
N ALA A 101 -14.08 -13.91 -4.53
CA ALA A 101 -13.88 -13.76 -3.09
C ALA A 101 -12.46 -13.26 -2.76
N ASN A 102 -11.45 -13.56 -3.60
CA ASN A 102 -10.12 -12.96 -3.44
C ASN A 102 -10.18 -11.45 -3.64
N VAL A 103 -10.80 -10.97 -4.73
CA VAL A 103 -10.85 -9.54 -5.06
C VAL A 103 -11.72 -8.79 -4.06
N VAL A 104 -12.97 -9.22 -3.86
CA VAL A 104 -13.91 -8.53 -2.96
C VAL A 104 -13.45 -8.64 -1.50
N GLY A 105 -12.95 -9.81 -1.09
CA GLY A 105 -12.39 -10.01 0.25
C GLY A 105 -11.19 -9.12 0.51
N CYS A 106 -10.24 -9.05 -0.43
CA CYS A 106 -9.09 -8.15 -0.32
C CYS A 106 -9.54 -6.67 -0.33
N THR A 107 -10.50 -6.28 -1.16
CA THR A 107 -11.05 -4.92 -1.20
C THR A 107 -11.61 -4.48 0.16
N ILE A 108 -12.43 -5.32 0.77
CA ILE A 108 -13.04 -5.01 2.08
C ILE A 108 -11.98 -5.07 3.19
N PHE A 109 -11.11 -6.09 3.19
CA PHE A 109 -10.09 -6.22 4.21
C PHE A 109 -9.01 -5.14 4.12
N ALA A 110 -8.70 -4.67 2.90
CA ALA A 110 -7.83 -3.52 2.66
C ALA A 110 -8.24 -2.29 3.46
N ALA A 111 -9.55 -1.99 3.47
CA ALA A 111 -10.12 -0.84 4.17
C ALA A 111 -9.99 -0.90 5.72
N VAL A 112 -9.42 -1.98 6.26
CA VAL A 112 -9.17 -2.11 7.70
C VAL A 112 -7.73 -2.51 8.02
N SER A 113 -6.98 -3.09 7.05
CA SER A 113 -5.61 -3.58 7.27
C SER A 113 -4.55 -2.54 6.91
N GLY A 114 -4.79 -1.75 5.88
CA GLY A 114 -3.84 -0.77 5.35
C GLY A 114 -2.52 -1.35 4.84
N SER A 115 -2.44 -2.68 4.62
CA SER A 115 -1.22 -3.41 4.26
C SER A 115 -1.49 -4.50 3.23
N SER A 116 -0.76 -4.49 2.12
CA SER A 116 -0.82 -5.52 1.06
C SER A 116 -0.52 -6.91 1.58
N ALA A 117 0.57 -7.05 2.29
CA ALA A 117 1.02 -8.35 2.81
C ALA A 117 0.03 -8.94 3.80
N ALA A 118 -0.49 -8.12 4.74
CA ALA A 118 -1.49 -8.55 5.70
C ALA A 118 -2.79 -8.95 4.99
N THR A 119 -3.22 -8.18 3.98
CA THR A 119 -4.41 -8.47 3.17
C THR A 119 -4.25 -9.78 2.42
N CYS A 120 -3.13 -9.95 1.70
CA CYS A 120 -2.80 -11.15 0.95
C CYS A 120 -2.74 -12.38 1.85
N ALA A 121 -2.02 -12.30 2.99
CA ALA A 121 -1.88 -13.41 3.93
C ALA A 121 -3.22 -13.80 4.57
N THR A 122 -4.02 -12.81 4.98
CA THR A 122 -5.28 -13.05 5.69
C THR A 122 -6.33 -13.67 4.80
N ILE A 123 -6.58 -13.08 3.63
CA ILE A 123 -7.54 -13.61 2.68
C ILE A 123 -7.05 -14.93 2.11
N GLY A 124 -5.76 -15.05 1.81
CA GLY A 124 -5.16 -16.27 1.27
C GLY A 124 -5.27 -17.49 2.17
N LYS A 125 -5.09 -17.32 3.50
CA LYS A 125 -5.28 -18.42 4.48
C LYS A 125 -6.64 -19.07 4.39
N MET A 126 -7.64 -18.35 3.91
CA MET A 126 -9.01 -18.82 3.85
C MET A 126 -9.43 -19.19 2.45
N SER A 127 -9.12 -18.35 1.47
CA SER A 127 -9.58 -18.55 0.10
C SER A 127 -8.81 -19.66 -0.61
N LEU A 128 -7.47 -19.74 -0.47
CA LEU A 128 -6.69 -20.73 -1.22
C LEU A 128 -7.04 -22.18 -0.87
N PRO A 129 -7.14 -22.59 0.42
CA PRO A 129 -7.57 -23.97 0.73
C PRO A 129 -8.97 -24.28 0.23
N GLU A 130 -9.90 -23.33 0.28
CA GLU A 130 -11.27 -23.50 -0.18
C GLU A 130 -11.35 -23.60 -1.71
N LEU A 131 -10.58 -22.76 -2.43
CA LEU A 131 -10.48 -22.82 -3.88
C LEU A 131 -9.86 -24.16 -4.34
N ALA A 132 -8.77 -24.59 -3.69
CA ALA A 132 -8.12 -25.88 -3.97
C ALA A 132 -9.07 -27.07 -3.71
N ARG A 133 -9.77 -27.06 -2.57
CA ARG A 133 -10.76 -28.09 -2.21
C ARG A 133 -11.87 -28.24 -3.26
N ARG A 134 -12.26 -27.13 -3.87
CA ARG A 134 -13.30 -27.08 -4.92
C ARG A 134 -12.77 -27.37 -6.31
N GLY A 135 -11.45 -27.54 -6.48
CA GLY A 135 -10.83 -27.88 -7.76
C GLY A 135 -10.58 -26.70 -8.69
N TYR A 136 -10.47 -25.47 -8.17
CA TYR A 136 -10.02 -24.33 -8.98
C TYR A 136 -8.54 -24.47 -9.33
N PRO A 137 -8.12 -24.07 -10.55
CA PRO A 137 -6.70 -24.09 -10.93
C PRO A 137 -5.86 -23.17 -10.05
N ASP A 138 -4.70 -23.67 -9.60
CA ASP A 138 -3.77 -22.92 -8.73
C ASP A 138 -3.33 -21.59 -9.36
N GLY A 139 -3.09 -21.57 -10.68
CA GLY A 139 -2.59 -20.37 -11.37
C GLY A 139 -3.51 -19.16 -11.22
N ILE A 140 -4.80 -19.34 -11.48
CA ILE A 140 -5.75 -18.23 -11.37
C ILE A 140 -6.10 -17.93 -9.91
N SER A 141 -6.13 -18.95 -9.04
CA SER A 141 -6.40 -18.78 -7.60
C SER A 141 -5.31 -17.96 -6.91
N ILE A 142 -4.03 -18.33 -7.13
CA ILE A 142 -2.87 -17.66 -6.56
C ILE A 142 -2.63 -16.31 -7.25
N GLY A 143 -2.75 -16.25 -8.58
CA GLY A 143 -2.57 -15.02 -9.34
C GLY A 143 -3.60 -13.95 -8.99
N SER A 144 -4.88 -14.32 -8.84
CA SER A 144 -5.92 -13.38 -8.43
C SER A 144 -5.72 -12.86 -7.02
N LEU A 145 -5.20 -13.69 -6.12
CA LEU A 145 -4.86 -13.26 -4.76
C LEU A 145 -3.63 -12.36 -4.73
N ALA A 146 -2.60 -12.66 -5.55
CA ALA A 146 -1.43 -11.80 -5.69
C ALA A 146 -1.82 -10.38 -6.12
N GLY A 147 -2.65 -10.29 -7.17
CA GLY A 147 -3.18 -9.01 -7.64
C GLY A 147 -4.09 -8.36 -6.62
N ALA A 148 -5.11 -9.07 -6.12
CA ALA A 148 -6.05 -8.50 -5.16
C ALA A 148 -5.40 -8.07 -3.84
N GLY A 149 -4.35 -8.74 -3.40
CA GLY A 149 -3.56 -8.35 -2.21
C GLY A 149 -3.01 -6.94 -2.32
N THR A 150 -2.65 -6.48 -3.54
CA THR A 150 -2.15 -5.13 -3.77
C THR A 150 -3.15 -4.03 -3.43
N LEU A 151 -4.44 -4.32 -3.42
CA LEU A 151 -5.47 -3.37 -2.98
C LEU A 151 -5.28 -2.95 -1.51
N GLY A 152 -4.51 -3.72 -0.72
CA GLY A 152 -4.24 -3.47 0.69
C GLY A 152 -3.55 -2.16 1.03
N LEU A 153 -2.80 -1.57 0.10
CA LEU A 153 -2.21 -0.25 0.28
C LEU A 153 -2.88 0.85 -0.56
N LEU A 154 -3.73 0.48 -1.52
CA LEU A 154 -4.43 1.45 -2.36
C LEU A 154 -5.78 1.88 -1.78
N ILE A 155 -6.51 0.96 -1.14
CA ILE A 155 -7.81 1.27 -0.54
C ILE A 155 -7.59 1.84 0.87
N PRO A 156 -8.14 3.05 1.18
CA PRO A 156 -7.97 3.67 2.47
C PRO A 156 -8.69 2.91 3.62
N PRO A 157 -8.18 3.04 4.87
CA PRO A 157 -6.96 3.75 5.26
C PRO A 157 -5.71 2.96 4.88
N SER A 158 -4.69 3.65 4.39
CA SER A 158 -3.48 3.04 3.84
C SER A 158 -2.23 3.56 4.53
N ILE A 159 -1.38 2.66 5.00
CA ILE A 159 -0.11 2.99 5.65
C ILE A 159 0.78 3.79 4.71
N ILE A 160 0.87 3.40 3.44
CA ILE A 160 1.74 4.07 2.46
C ILE A 160 1.23 5.47 2.10
N MET A 161 -0.09 5.69 2.08
CA MET A 161 -0.67 7.02 1.87
C MET A 161 -0.37 7.95 3.04
N ILE A 162 -0.37 7.43 4.29
CA ILE A 162 0.05 8.20 5.46
C ILE A 162 1.52 8.58 5.34
N VAL A 163 2.36 7.61 5.02
CA VAL A 163 3.81 7.80 4.86
C VAL A 163 4.12 8.80 3.75
N TYR A 164 3.46 8.66 2.59
CA TYR A 164 3.57 9.61 1.50
C TYR A 164 3.11 11.01 1.91
N GLY A 165 1.95 11.12 2.56
CA GLY A 165 1.41 12.40 3.02
C GLY A 165 2.36 13.14 3.96
N VAL A 166 3.02 12.41 4.86
CA VAL A 166 4.05 12.97 5.77
C VAL A 166 5.33 13.34 5.01
N ALA A 167 5.81 12.47 4.10
CA ALA A 167 7.06 12.66 3.38
C ALA A 167 6.99 13.75 2.30
N ALA A 168 5.82 13.93 1.67
CA ALA A 168 5.57 14.88 0.58
C ALA A 168 4.77 16.12 1.01
N ASP A 169 4.45 16.26 2.30
CA ASP A 169 3.63 17.34 2.87
C ASP A 169 2.25 17.47 2.18
N VAL A 170 1.58 16.32 1.96
CA VAL A 170 0.25 16.23 1.33
C VAL A 170 -0.78 15.78 2.36
N SER A 171 -1.99 16.35 2.32
CA SER A 171 -3.07 15.99 3.25
C SER A 171 -3.44 14.50 3.17
N ILE A 172 -3.30 13.79 4.29
CA ILE A 172 -3.65 12.36 4.41
C ILE A 172 -5.15 12.15 4.18
N ALA A 173 -6.01 13.06 4.67
CA ALA A 173 -7.44 12.96 4.43
C ALA A 173 -7.77 13.04 2.93
N GLN A 174 -7.15 13.96 2.21
CA GLN A 174 -7.34 14.08 0.75
C GLN A 174 -6.79 12.86 0.00
N LEU A 175 -5.65 12.30 0.42
CA LEU A 175 -5.10 11.07 -0.16
C LEU A 175 -6.04 9.87 0.04
N PHE A 176 -6.62 9.73 1.22
CA PHE A 176 -7.59 8.67 1.49
C PHE A 176 -8.81 8.78 0.58
N ILE A 177 -9.34 9.99 0.40
CA ILE A 177 -10.47 10.22 -0.49
C ILE A 177 -10.08 9.97 -1.95
N ALA A 178 -8.90 10.44 -2.36
CA ALA A 178 -8.38 10.27 -3.71
C ALA A 178 -8.15 8.78 -4.08
N GLY A 179 -7.83 7.93 -3.11
CA GLY A 179 -7.57 6.50 -3.30
C GLY A 179 -8.83 5.65 -3.52
N VAL A 180 -10.03 6.14 -3.16
CA VAL A 180 -11.28 5.34 -3.22
C VAL A 180 -11.62 4.95 -4.65
N VAL A 181 -11.73 5.91 -5.56
CA VAL A 181 -12.14 5.65 -6.94
C VAL A 181 -11.11 4.79 -7.67
N PRO A 182 -9.79 5.08 -7.62
CA PRO A 182 -8.77 4.20 -8.20
C PRO A 182 -8.76 2.79 -7.59
N GLY A 183 -8.99 2.66 -6.27
CA GLY A 183 -9.08 1.37 -5.61
C GLY A 183 -10.26 0.52 -6.11
N ILE A 184 -11.44 1.13 -6.24
CA ILE A 184 -12.63 0.48 -6.82
C ILE A 184 -12.40 0.16 -8.29
N LEU A 185 -11.81 1.07 -9.08
CA LEU A 185 -11.47 0.85 -10.48
C LEU A 185 -10.59 -0.39 -10.64
N LEU A 186 -9.52 -0.49 -9.84
CA LEU A 186 -8.60 -1.63 -9.91
C LEU A 186 -9.28 -2.94 -9.49
N ALA A 187 -10.13 -2.92 -8.46
CA ALA A 187 -10.93 -4.08 -8.06
C ALA A 187 -11.90 -4.53 -9.19
N LEU A 188 -12.50 -3.57 -9.90
CA LEU A 188 -13.37 -3.85 -11.06
C LEU A 188 -12.57 -4.42 -12.23
N LEU A 189 -11.37 -3.91 -12.52
CA LEU A 189 -10.48 -4.45 -13.55
C LEU A 189 -10.09 -5.89 -13.23
N PHE A 190 -9.70 -6.18 -11.99
CA PHE A 190 -9.38 -7.54 -11.55
C PHE A 190 -10.58 -8.47 -11.64
N SER A 191 -11.74 -8.04 -11.16
CA SER A 191 -12.98 -8.83 -11.29
C SER A 191 -13.39 -9.02 -12.73
N GLY A 192 -13.27 -7.99 -13.58
CA GLY A 192 -13.55 -8.08 -15.02
C GLY A 192 -12.66 -9.11 -15.72
N TYR A 193 -11.36 -9.13 -15.37
CA TYR A 193 -10.44 -10.16 -15.88
C TYR A 193 -10.88 -11.57 -15.46
N LEU A 194 -11.29 -11.77 -14.22
CA LEU A 194 -11.78 -13.06 -13.74
C LEU A 194 -13.04 -13.50 -14.47
N VAL A 195 -13.96 -12.58 -14.78
CA VAL A 195 -15.15 -12.86 -15.61
C VAL A 195 -14.73 -13.30 -17.00
N VAL A 196 -13.85 -12.54 -17.67
CA VAL A 196 -13.38 -12.88 -19.03
C VAL A 196 -12.65 -14.22 -19.04
N TRP A 197 -11.79 -14.45 -18.03
CA TRP A 197 -11.08 -15.73 -17.90
C TRP A 197 -12.05 -16.91 -17.72
N ALA A 198 -13.05 -16.76 -16.85
CA ALA A 198 -14.03 -17.81 -16.58
C ALA A 198 -14.90 -18.14 -17.82
N LEU A 199 -15.29 -17.11 -18.58
CA LEU A 199 -16.06 -17.28 -19.82
C LEU A 199 -15.23 -17.97 -20.93
N ARG A 200 -13.92 -17.74 -20.95
CA ARG A 200 -13.00 -18.39 -21.90
C ARG A 200 -12.60 -19.81 -21.49
N ASN A 201 -12.73 -20.15 -20.22
CA ASN A 201 -12.32 -21.44 -19.64
C ASN A 201 -13.45 -22.09 -18.84
N PRO A 202 -14.63 -22.33 -19.42
CA PRO A 202 -15.79 -22.82 -18.67
C PRO A 202 -15.57 -24.20 -18.05
N GLY A 203 -14.73 -25.05 -18.65
CA GLY A 203 -14.38 -26.38 -18.15
C GLY A 203 -13.43 -26.37 -16.94
N LEU A 204 -12.81 -25.24 -16.64
CA LEU A 204 -11.91 -25.07 -15.48
C LEU A 204 -12.60 -24.42 -14.29
N VAL A 205 -13.82 -23.93 -14.45
CA VAL A 205 -14.62 -23.35 -13.36
C VAL A 205 -15.49 -24.44 -12.74
N PRO A 206 -15.29 -24.80 -11.47
CA PRO A 206 -16.08 -25.83 -10.80
C PRO A 206 -17.59 -25.51 -10.82
N PRO A 207 -18.47 -26.53 -10.73
CA PRO A 207 -19.91 -26.30 -10.71
C PRO A 207 -20.34 -25.38 -9.58
N ALA A 208 -21.44 -24.63 -9.76
CA ALA A 208 -21.99 -23.78 -8.71
C ALA A 208 -22.52 -24.65 -7.57
N ASP A 209 -22.37 -24.12 -6.34
CA ASP A 209 -23.13 -24.68 -5.21
C ASP A 209 -24.64 -24.52 -5.45
N ALA A 210 -25.43 -25.31 -4.73
CA ALA A 210 -26.88 -25.17 -4.76
C ALA A 210 -27.27 -23.71 -4.43
N PRO A 211 -28.17 -23.10 -5.23
CA PRO A 211 -28.54 -21.70 -5.02
C PRO A 211 -29.24 -21.52 -3.68
N LEU A 212 -28.62 -20.71 -2.81
CA LEU A 212 -29.22 -20.34 -1.54
C LEU A 212 -30.36 -19.33 -1.76
N PRO A 213 -31.49 -19.49 -1.04
CA PRO A 213 -32.56 -18.50 -1.10
C PRO A 213 -32.05 -17.14 -0.58
N LEU A 214 -32.64 -16.05 -1.08
CA LEU A 214 -32.22 -14.67 -0.75
C LEU A 214 -32.16 -14.43 0.77
N ARG A 215 -33.15 -14.98 1.51
CA ARG A 215 -33.18 -14.89 2.99
C ARG A 215 -31.94 -15.51 3.63
N ALA A 216 -31.49 -16.68 3.14
CA ALA A 216 -30.28 -17.33 3.67
C ALA A 216 -29.01 -16.52 3.32
N LYS A 217 -28.93 -15.94 2.12
CA LYS A 217 -27.83 -15.05 1.73
C LYS A 217 -27.76 -13.82 2.65
N LEU A 218 -28.89 -13.19 2.94
CA LEU A 218 -28.97 -12.04 3.86
C LEU A 218 -28.58 -12.43 5.29
N VAL A 219 -28.98 -13.61 5.77
CA VAL A 219 -28.59 -14.12 7.07
C VAL A 219 -27.08 -14.34 7.17
N GLU A 220 -26.46 -14.93 6.13
CA GLU A 220 -24.99 -15.07 6.10
C GLU A 220 -24.28 -13.71 5.98
N SER A 221 -24.87 -12.73 5.29
CA SER A 221 -24.32 -11.36 5.17
C SER A 221 -24.20 -10.63 6.52
N ARG A 222 -24.91 -11.05 7.57
CA ARG A 222 -24.75 -10.47 8.91
C ARG A 222 -23.31 -10.52 9.41
N HIS A 223 -22.52 -11.50 8.94
CA HIS A 223 -21.11 -11.63 9.27
C HIS A 223 -20.25 -10.50 8.71
N LEU A 224 -20.75 -9.74 7.73
CA LEU A 224 -20.08 -8.54 7.20
C LEU A 224 -20.36 -7.28 8.03
N ILE A 225 -21.41 -7.26 8.87
CA ILE A 225 -21.84 -6.07 9.61
C ILE A 225 -20.70 -5.46 10.43
N PRO A 226 -19.92 -6.23 11.23
CA PRO A 226 -18.87 -5.63 12.06
C PRO A 226 -17.82 -4.88 11.25
N VAL A 227 -17.37 -5.45 10.13
CA VAL A 227 -16.37 -4.81 9.28
C VAL A 227 -16.93 -3.61 8.55
N VAL A 228 -18.17 -3.69 8.03
CA VAL A 228 -18.83 -2.58 7.34
C VAL A 228 -19.05 -1.41 8.30
N LEU A 229 -19.51 -1.67 9.52
CA LEU A 229 -19.69 -0.64 10.55
C LEU A 229 -18.35 0.02 10.93
N LEU A 230 -17.28 -0.76 11.05
CA LEU A 230 -15.96 -0.24 11.35
C LEU A 230 -15.44 0.66 10.21
N ILE A 231 -15.55 0.21 8.96
CA ILE A 231 -15.18 0.99 7.79
C ILE A 231 -16.02 2.28 7.71
N ALA A 232 -17.33 2.19 7.91
CA ALA A 232 -18.23 3.34 7.90
C ALA A 232 -17.89 4.33 9.02
N ALA A 233 -17.56 3.86 10.21
CA ALA A 233 -17.16 4.72 11.33
C ALA A 233 -15.85 5.45 11.03
N VAL A 234 -14.83 4.75 10.53
CA VAL A 234 -13.50 5.32 10.24
C VAL A 234 -13.54 6.23 9.01
N LEU A 235 -13.88 5.67 7.84
CA LEU A 235 -13.87 6.45 6.59
C LEU A 235 -15.02 7.45 6.53
N GLY A 236 -16.20 7.08 7.04
CA GLY A 236 -17.35 7.97 7.08
C GLY A 236 -17.11 9.20 7.95
N SER A 237 -16.39 9.08 9.08
CA SER A 237 -16.04 10.21 9.92
C SER A 237 -15.03 11.17 9.24
N ILE A 238 -14.06 10.62 8.48
CA ILE A 238 -13.10 11.42 7.70
C ILE A 238 -13.82 12.12 6.55
N TYR A 239 -14.62 11.39 5.78
CA TYR A 239 -15.29 11.92 4.57
C TYR A 239 -16.39 12.91 4.92
N GLY A 240 -17.05 12.71 6.06
CA GLY A 240 -18.03 13.66 6.60
C GLY A 240 -17.42 14.91 7.26
N GLY A 241 -16.08 15.01 7.31
CA GLY A 241 -15.38 16.12 7.96
C GLY A 241 -15.58 16.17 9.49
N ILE A 242 -16.05 15.05 10.09
CA ILE A 242 -16.34 14.95 11.53
C ILE A 242 -15.05 14.71 12.32
N ALA A 243 -14.12 13.94 11.76
CA ALA A 243 -12.86 13.55 12.40
C ALA A 243 -11.67 13.72 11.44
N THR A 244 -10.55 14.12 12.01
CA THR A 244 -9.25 14.06 11.36
C THR A 244 -8.80 12.61 11.19
N PRO A 245 -7.84 12.30 10.30
CA PRO A 245 -7.31 10.93 10.18
C PRO A 245 -6.80 10.34 11.51
N THR A 246 -6.22 11.15 12.39
CA THR A 246 -5.73 10.70 13.71
C THR A 246 -6.88 10.34 14.65
N GLU A 247 -7.93 11.16 14.71
CA GLU A 247 -9.12 10.87 15.52
C GLU A 247 -9.88 9.65 14.99
N ALA A 248 -10.05 9.55 13.67
CA ALA A 248 -10.66 8.40 13.03
C ALA A 248 -9.86 7.09 13.30
N ALA A 249 -8.52 7.17 13.33
CA ALA A 249 -7.68 6.03 13.69
C ALA A 249 -7.91 5.59 15.14
N ALA A 250 -8.07 6.53 16.08
CA ALA A 250 -8.40 6.22 17.47
C ALA A 250 -9.77 5.54 17.59
N VAL A 251 -10.79 6.06 16.88
CA VAL A 251 -12.10 5.41 16.77
C VAL A 251 -11.97 4.01 16.18
N GLY A 252 -11.14 3.85 15.15
CA GLY A 252 -10.83 2.56 14.54
C GLY A 252 -10.23 1.54 15.51
N VAL A 253 -9.27 1.95 16.35
CA VAL A 253 -8.67 1.09 17.38
C VAL A 253 -9.73 0.65 18.40
N VAL A 254 -10.53 1.59 18.92
CA VAL A 254 -11.61 1.27 19.87
C VAL A 254 -12.61 0.32 19.22
N GLY A 255 -13.04 0.60 17.97
CA GLY A 255 -13.95 -0.26 17.23
C GLY A 255 -13.38 -1.66 16.99
N ALA A 256 -12.10 -1.78 16.65
CA ALA A 256 -11.41 -3.07 16.48
C ALA A 256 -11.35 -3.87 17.78
N LEU A 257 -11.08 -3.21 18.92
CA LEU A 257 -11.12 -3.87 20.23
C LEU A 257 -12.53 -4.35 20.59
N VAL A 258 -13.55 -3.52 20.35
CA VAL A 258 -14.96 -3.89 20.59
C VAL A 258 -15.37 -5.09 19.72
N VAL A 259 -15.04 -5.08 18.42
CA VAL A 259 -15.32 -6.20 17.52
C VAL A 259 -14.59 -7.45 17.96
N SER A 260 -13.31 -7.35 18.34
CA SER A 260 -12.51 -8.47 18.85
C SER A 260 -13.11 -9.06 20.14
N ALA A 261 -13.56 -8.21 21.07
CA ALA A 261 -14.21 -8.62 22.30
C ALA A 261 -15.56 -9.30 22.03
N ALA A 262 -16.40 -8.71 21.17
CA ALA A 262 -17.70 -9.27 20.80
C ALA A 262 -17.60 -10.64 20.10
N GLN A 263 -16.51 -10.87 19.35
CA GLN A 263 -16.21 -12.16 18.70
C GLN A 263 -15.53 -13.17 19.66
N GLY A 264 -15.24 -12.79 20.92
CA GLY A 264 -14.52 -13.62 21.88
C GLY A 264 -13.06 -13.92 21.50
N SER A 265 -12.48 -13.12 20.59
CA SER A 265 -11.08 -13.25 20.15
C SER A 265 -10.12 -12.34 20.93
N LEU A 266 -10.63 -11.39 21.72
CA LEU A 266 -9.83 -10.52 22.57
C LEU A 266 -9.40 -11.25 23.84
N THR A 267 -8.18 -11.75 23.82
CA THR A 267 -7.51 -12.32 25.00
C THR A 267 -6.37 -11.40 25.42
N TRP A 268 -5.87 -11.53 26.64
CA TRP A 268 -4.68 -10.77 27.06
C TRP A 268 -3.47 -11.03 26.17
N GLN A 269 -3.34 -12.26 25.68
CA GLN A 269 -2.26 -12.62 24.75
C GLN A 269 -2.46 -11.95 23.37
N SER A 270 -3.67 -12.04 22.78
CA SER A 270 -3.93 -11.39 21.47
C SER A 270 -3.79 -9.87 21.53
N PHE A 271 -4.19 -9.25 22.67
CA PHE A 271 -3.98 -7.83 22.91
C PHE A 271 -2.49 -7.46 22.92
N LYS A 272 -1.69 -8.18 23.75
CA LYS A 272 -0.24 -7.96 23.81
C LYS A 272 0.44 -8.17 22.46
N ASP A 273 0.10 -9.26 21.77
CA ASP A 273 0.71 -9.59 20.48
C ASP A 273 0.37 -8.54 19.41
N SER A 274 -0.86 -8.01 19.42
CA SER A 274 -1.25 -6.92 18.51
C SER A 274 -0.51 -5.63 18.83
N LEU A 275 -0.38 -5.28 20.10
CA LEU A 275 0.32 -4.08 20.55
C LEU A 275 1.82 -4.15 20.19
N PHE A 276 2.48 -5.28 20.47
CA PHE A 276 3.88 -5.48 20.12
C PHE A 276 4.10 -5.52 18.60
N GLY A 277 3.20 -6.18 17.84
CA GLY A 277 3.25 -6.19 16.38
C GLY A 277 3.15 -4.78 15.81
N GLY A 278 2.15 -4.03 16.24
CA GLY A 278 1.93 -2.64 15.82
C GLY A 278 3.10 -1.72 16.21
N THR A 279 3.59 -1.83 17.44
CA THR A 279 4.73 -1.04 17.92
C THR A 279 6.00 -1.35 17.12
N ARG A 280 6.31 -2.63 16.86
CA ARG A 280 7.48 -3.02 16.07
C ARG A 280 7.43 -2.43 14.67
N LEU A 281 6.28 -2.53 13.98
CA LEU A 281 6.10 -1.99 12.64
C LEU A 281 6.20 -0.46 12.65
N PHE A 282 5.54 0.20 13.60
CA PHE A 282 5.63 1.66 13.74
C PHE A 282 7.05 2.14 13.99
N CYS A 283 7.79 1.54 14.95
CA CYS A 283 9.18 1.92 15.24
C CYS A 283 10.09 1.77 14.03
N MET A 284 9.89 0.72 13.21
CA MET A 284 10.62 0.53 11.97
C MET A 284 10.34 1.69 10.99
N ILE A 285 9.07 2.02 10.78
CA ILE A 285 8.66 3.09 9.86
C ILE A 285 9.15 4.46 10.38
N ALA A 286 9.01 4.73 11.68
CA ALA A 286 9.45 5.97 12.29
C ALA A 286 10.98 6.19 12.15
N LEU A 287 11.77 5.12 12.30
CA LEU A 287 13.22 5.18 12.08
C LEU A 287 13.56 5.51 10.62
N ILE A 288 12.83 4.92 9.67
CA ILE A 288 13.03 5.19 8.24
C ILE A 288 12.65 6.65 7.91
N LEU A 289 11.49 7.12 8.42
CA LEU A 289 11.05 8.52 8.23
C LEU A 289 12.04 9.53 8.84
N ALA A 290 12.57 9.25 10.03
CA ALA A 290 13.56 10.09 10.68
C ALA A 290 14.86 10.17 9.85
N GLY A 291 15.37 9.04 9.37
CA GLY A 291 16.54 8.98 8.50
C GLY A 291 16.32 9.71 7.17
N ALA A 292 15.14 9.55 6.57
CA ALA A 292 14.79 10.21 5.33
C ALA A 292 14.60 11.73 5.49
N ALA A 293 14.01 12.19 6.59
CA ALA A 293 13.89 13.61 6.88
C ALA A 293 15.28 14.27 6.95
N PHE A 294 16.23 13.62 7.61
CA PHE A 294 17.62 14.10 7.65
C PHE A 294 18.30 14.02 6.28
N LEU A 295 18.06 12.95 5.51
CA LEU A 295 18.59 12.83 4.14
C LEU A 295 18.02 13.94 3.23
N THR A 296 16.71 14.18 3.28
CA THR A 296 16.06 15.27 2.51
C THR A 296 16.67 16.63 2.84
N LEU A 297 16.87 16.92 4.13
CA LEU A 297 17.51 18.15 4.57
C LEU A 297 18.97 18.25 4.06
N SER A 298 19.74 17.16 4.17
CA SER A 298 21.12 17.07 3.67
C SER A 298 21.18 17.30 2.16
N MET A 299 20.33 16.62 1.39
CA MET A 299 20.27 16.78 -0.07
C MET A 299 19.86 18.20 -0.46
N GLY A 300 18.93 18.81 0.29
CA GLY A 300 18.54 20.21 0.10
C GLY A 300 19.70 21.17 0.28
N TYR A 301 20.54 20.98 1.31
CA TYR A 301 21.73 21.80 1.54
C TYR A 301 22.82 21.62 0.46
N ILE A 302 22.94 20.43 -0.10
CA ILE A 302 23.85 20.13 -1.20
C ILE A 302 23.32 20.68 -2.54
N GLY A 303 22.01 20.93 -2.66
CA GLY A 303 21.34 21.43 -3.87
C GLY A 303 20.97 20.35 -4.87
N LEU A 304 21.16 19.06 -4.53
CA LEU A 304 20.92 17.93 -5.45
C LEU A 304 19.49 17.87 -6.04
N PRO A 305 18.39 18.06 -5.26
CA PRO A 305 17.05 18.02 -5.82
C PRO A 305 16.82 19.08 -6.90
N ARG A 306 17.38 20.28 -6.72
CA ARG A 306 17.27 21.36 -7.69
C ARG A 306 18.05 21.03 -8.97
N HIS A 307 19.30 20.60 -8.86
CA HIS A 307 20.11 20.23 -10.02
C HIS A 307 19.51 19.06 -10.81
N LEU A 308 18.92 18.09 -10.12
CA LEU A 308 18.20 16.99 -10.76
C LEU A 308 16.96 17.48 -11.52
N ALA A 309 16.17 18.36 -10.90
CA ALA A 309 14.99 18.95 -11.55
C ALA A 309 15.36 19.79 -12.77
N GLU A 310 16.44 20.60 -12.69
CA GLU A 310 16.97 21.38 -13.82
C GLU A 310 17.48 20.45 -14.94
N TRP A 311 18.20 19.39 -14.60
CA TRP A 311 18.69 18.40 -15.58
C TRP A 311 17.54 17.68 -16.29
N ILE A 312 16.54 17.21 -15.55
CA ILE A 312 15.36 16.54 -16.12
C ILE A 312 14.54 17.54 -16.95
N GLY A 313 14.37 18.78 -16.47
CA GLY A 313 13.72 19.84 -17.23
C GLY A 313 14.42 20.15 -18.54
N GLY A 314 15.78 20.09 -18.55
CA GLY A 314 16.60 20.25 -19.76
C GLY A 314 16.46 19.14 -20.80
N LEU A 315 15.94 17.96 -20.40
CA LEU A 315 15.65 16.86 -21.32
C LEU A 315 14.38 17.09 -22.16
N GLY A 316 13.57 18.11 -21.81
CA GLY A 316 12.33 18.43 -22.54
C GLY A 316 11.29 17.30 -22.49
N LEU A 317 11.30 16.49 -21.42
CA LEU A 317 10.36 15.38 -21.29
C LEU A 317 8.94 15.90 -21.06
N GLU A 318 8.01 15.37 -21.83
CA GLU A 318 6.59 15.53 -21.54
C GLU A 318 6.21 14.85 -20.19
N PRO A 319 5.23 15.35 -19.43
CA PRO A 319 4.87 14.79 -18.13
C PRO A 319 4.63 13.27 -18.14
N TRP A 320 4.05 12.73 -19.21
CA TRP A 320 3.81 11.29 -19.34
C TRP A 320 5.10 10.47 -19.49
N GLN A 321 6.13 11.04 -20.14
CA GLN A 321 7.45 10.40 -20.28
C GLN A 321 8.15 10.33 -18.93
N LEU A 322 8.05 11.41 -18.13
CA LEU A 322 8.55 11.42 -16.75
C LEU A 322 7.85 10.37 -15.90
N LEU A 323 6.52 10.26 -15.98
CA LEU A 323 5.76 9.24 -15.24
C LEU A 323 6.15 7.81 -15.65
N LEU A 324 6.37 7.55 -16.94
CA LEU A 324 6.86 6.25 -17.42
C LEU A 324 8.26 5.94 -16.87
N ALA A 325 9.16 6.92 -16.91
CA ALA A 325 10.51 6.77 -16.37
C ALA A 325 10.47 6.48 -14.86
N LEU A 326 9.65 7.21 -14.11
CA LEU A 326 9.45 7.00 -12.68
C LEU A 326 8.81 5.62 -12.41
N MET A 327 7.82 5.21 -13.19
CA MET A 327 7.21 3.88 -13.06
C MET A 327 8.26 2.78 -13.24
N ALA A 328 9.08 2.85 -14.29
CA ALA A 328 10.17 1.90 -14.52
C ALA A 328 11.19 1.92 -13.36
N PHE A 329 11.58 3.11 -12.91
CA PHE A 329 12.50 3.29 -11.79
C PHE A 329 11.97 2.64 -10.50
N TYR A 330 10.71 2.87 -10.14
CA TYR A 330 10.12 2.31 -8.93
C TYR A 330 9.92 0.80 -9.01
N ILE A 331 9.58 0.26 -10.18
CA ILE A 331 9.50 -1.20 -10.39
C ILE A 331 10.88 -1.84 -10.15
N VAL A 332 11.94 -1.24 -10.69
CA VAL A 332 13.32 -1.72 -10.46
C VAL A 332 13.72 -1.55 -9.00
N LEU A 333 13.42 -0.41 -8.39
CA LEU A 333 13.75 -0.14 -6.98
C LEU A 333 13.04 -1.12 -6.04
N GLY A 334 11.81 -1.50 -6.36
CA GLY A 334 11.03 -2.48 -5.60
C GLY A 334 11.54 -3.92 -5.69
N CYS A 335 12.50 -4.18 -6.60
CA CYS A 335 13.26 -5.42 -6.58
C CYS A 335 14.22 -5.53 -5.37
N PHE A 336 14.46 -4.43 -4.65
CA PHE A 336 15.44 -4.35 -3.56
C PHE A 336 14.83 -3.83 -2.26
N LEU A 337 13.79 -3.01 -2.33
CA LEU A 337 13.19 -2.30 -1.20
C LEU A 337 11.70 -2.62 -1.07
N ASP A 338 11.21 -2.56 0.15
CA ASP A 338 9.76 -2.58 0.40
C ASP A 338 9.10 -1.24 0.04
N GLY A 339 7.78 -1.23 -0.10
CA GLY A 339 7.03 -0.08 -0.58
C GLY A 339 7.17 1.18 0.26
N ILE A 340 7.19 1.03 1.58
CA ILE A 340 7.34 2.16 2.52
C ILE A 340 8.72 2.80 2.35
N SER A 341 9.75 1.97 2.35
CA SER A 341 11.14 2.39 2.18
C SER A 341 11.37 3.09 0.84
N MET A 342 10.76 2.59 -0.25
CA MET A 342 10.82 3.22 -1.57
C MET A 342 10.28 4.65 -1.55
N VAL A 343 9.10 4.86 -1.00
CA VAL A 343 8.47 6.18 -0.93
C VAL A 343 9.31 7.12 -0.08
N VAL A 344 9.65 6.70 1.13
CA VAL A 344 10.37 7.56 2.08
C VAL A 344 11.75 7.96 1.57
N LEU A 345 12.47 7.03 0.93
CA LEU A 345 13.80 7.27 0.36
C LEU A 345 13.78 8.32 -0.76
N THR A 346 12.75 8.31 -1.58
CA THR A 346 12.77 9.01 -2.86
C THR A 346 12.01 10.34 -2.86
N MET A 347 11.04 10.52 -1.96
CA MET A 347 10.17 11.71 -1.99
C MET A 347 10.93 13.02 -1.86
N GLY A 348 11.94 13.09 -0.98
CA GLY A 348 12.75 14.30 -0.82
C GLY A 348 13.51 14.75 -2.07
N VAL A 349 13.76 13.82 -3.00
CA VAL A 349 14.49 14.09 -4.26
C VAL A 349 13.52 14.23 -5.45
N ILE A 350 12.49 13.41 -5.51
CA ILE A 350 11.58 13.32 -6.66
C ILE A 350 10.50 14.41 -6.64
N MET A 351 9.99 14.79 -5.45
CA MET A 351 8.90 15.76 -5.36
C MET A 351 9.20 17.11 -6.01
N PRO A 352 10.39 17.71 -5.86
CA PRO A 352 10.73 18.95 -6.60
C PRO A 352 10.64 18.79 -8.12
N THR A 353 11.06 17.65 -8.65
CA THR A 353 10.98 17.34 -10.08
C THR A 353 9.53 17.17 -10.56
N VAL A 354 8.71 16.46 -9.78
CA VAL A 354 7.28 16.22 -10.06
C VAL A 354 6.51 17.54 -10.10
N THR A 355 6.74 18.41 -9.11
CA THR A 355 6.10 19.73 -9.04
C THR A 355 6.57 20.67 -10.15
N ALA A 356 7.87 20.64 -10.50
CA ALA A 356 8.41 21.40 -11.60
C ALA A 356 7.84 20.96 -12.97
N ALA A 357 7.49 19.68 -13.12
CA ALA A 357 6.81 19.14 -14.30
C ALA A 357 5.29 19.46 -14.32
N GLY A 358 4.76 20.19 -13.33
CA GLY A 358 3.35 20.56 -13.25
C GLY A 358 2.40 19.43 -12.83
N ILE A 359 2.93 18.33 -12.28
CA ILE A 359 2.13 17.19 -11.81
C ILE A 359 1.61 17.50 -10.40
N ASP A 360 0.30 17.34 -10.19
CA ASP A 360 -0.35 17.54 -8.88
C ASP A 360 0.19 16.52 -7.85
N PRO A 361 0.72 16.97 -6.69
CA PRO A 361 1.23 16.10 -5.65
C PRO A 361 0.18 15.11 -5.11
N LEU A 362 -1.09 15.47 -5.02
CA LEU A 362 -2.15 14.57 -4.58
C LEU A 362 -2.36 13.43 -5.60
N TRP A 363 -2.43 13.78 -6.89
CA TRP A 363 -2.54 12.80 -7.96
C TRP A 363 -1.32 11.88 -8.03
N PHE A 364 -0.13 12.47 -7.89
CA PHE A 364 1.13 11.71 -7.86
C PHE A 364 1.18 10.73 -6.70
N GLY A 365 0.58 11.08 -5.54
CA GLY A 365 0.47 10.17 -4.41
C GLY A 365 -0.29 8.88 -4.73
N ILE A 366 -1.37 8.96 -5.50
CA ILE A 366 -2.11 7.78 -5.95
C ILE A 366 -1.34 7.00 -7.02
N PHE A 367 -0.72 7.71 -7.95
CA PHE A 367 0.16 7.09 -8.95
C PHE A 367 1.27 6.27 -8.28
N ILE A 368 2.00 6.85 -7.32
CA ILE A 368 3.11 6.18 -6.66
C ILE A 368 2.65 4.97 -5.86
N VAL A 369 1.48 5.04 -5.20
CA VAL A 369 0.91 3.89 -4.49
C VAL A 369 0.66 2.73 -5.44
N ILE A 370 0.04 2.96 -6.60
CA ILE A 370 -0.20 1.89 -7.58
C ILE A 370 1.12 1.32 -8.09
N VAL A 371 2.10 2.16 -8.39
CA VAL A 371 3.41 1.71 -8.91
C VAL A 371 4.20 0.92 -7.86
N VAL A 372 4.16 1.35 -6.61
CA VAL A 372 4.75 0.59 -5.50
C VAL A 372 4.08 -0.77 -5.35
N GLU A 373 2.75 -0.83 -5.48
CA GLU A 373 2.02 -2.09 -5.44
C GLU A 373 2.37 -3.02 -6.62
N MET A 374 2.63 -2.46 -7.81
CA MET A 374 3.16 -3.24 -8.93
C MET A 374 4.48 -3.90 -8.57
N ALA A 375 5.37 -3.19 -7.89
CA ALA A 375 6.65 -3.72 -7.42
C ALA A 375 6.48 -4.87 -6.40
N GLN A 376 5.40 -4.85 -5.58
CA GLN A 376 5.11 -5.93 -4.62
C GLN A 376 4.78 -7.29 -5.26
N ILE A 377 4.40 -7.30 -6.53
CA ILE A 377 4.13 -8.53 -7.31
C ILE A 377 5.10 -8.75 -8.46
N THR A 378 6.25 -8.04 -8.43
CA THR A 378 7.31 -8.15 -9.44
C THR A 378 8.55 -8.84 -8.84
N PRO A 379 9.10 -9.91 -9.47
CA PRO A 379 10.34 -10.54 -9.02
C PRO A 379 11.54 -9.58 -9.20
N PRO A 380 12.67 -9.81 -8.49
CA PRO A 380 13.01 -10.99 -7.67
C PRO A 380 12.44 -10.95 -6.24
N VAL A 381 12.15 -9.80 -5.64
CA VAL A 381 11.75 -9.75 -4.24
C VAL A 381 10.24 -9.75 -4.09
N GLY A 382 9.49 -8.86 -4.67
CA GLY A 382 8.03 -8.79 -4.63
C GLY A 382 7.38 -9.30 -3.34
N PHE A 383 7.15 -8.45 -2.34
CA PHE A 383 6.80 -8.90 -0.99
C PHE A 383 5.56 -9.81 -0.93
N ASN A 384 4.53 -9.51 -1.75
CA ASN A 384 3.35 -10.37 -1.85
C ASN A 384 3.67 -11.74 -2.47
N LEU A 385 4.67 -11.81 -3.37
CA LEU A 385 5.11 -13.08 -3.95
C LEU A 385 5.73 -13.99 -2.87
N PHE A 386 6.52 -13.42 -1.94
CA PHE A 386 7.08 -14.17 -0.80
C PHE A 386 6.00 -14.67 0.14
N VAL A 387 5.00 -13.84 0.44
CA VAL A 387 3.85 -14.27 1.25
C VAL A 387 3.16 -15.48 0.62
N LEU A 388 2.90 -15.42 -0.69
CA LEU A 388 2.25 -16.50 -1.43
C LEU A 388 3.15 -17.74 -1.56
N GLN A 389 4.45 -17.56 -1.78
CA GLN A 389 5.41 -18.66 -1.76
C GLN A 389 5.39 -19.39 -0.43
N GLY A 390 5.45 -18.65 0.68
CA GLY A 390 5.40 -19.23 2.03
C GLY A 390 4.08 -19.97 2.32
N MET A 391 2.96 -19.54 1.75
CA MET A 391 1.66 -20.16 1.94
C MET A 391 1.42 -21.38 1.05
N THR A 392 1.95 -21.37 -0.18
CA THR A 392 1.61 -22.35 -1.22
C THR A 392 2.74 -23.34 -1.51
N GLY A 393 3.97 -23.03 -1.09
CA GLY A 393 5.17 -23.80 -1.44
C GLY A 393 5.57 -23.72 -2.92
N ARG A 394 4.86 -22.88 -3.73
CA ARG A 394 5.19 -22.67 -5.14
C ARG A 394 6.42 -21.78 -5.29
N ASP A 395 7.21 -22.02 -6.34
CA ASP A 395 8.35 -21.17 -6.67
C ASP A 395 7.91 -19.70 -6.95
N ILE A 396 8.73 -18.73 -6.53
CA ILE A 396 8.44 -17.31 -6.68
C ILE A 396 8.24 -16.89 -8.14
N GLY A 397 9.05 -17.47 -9.06
CA GLY A 397 8.91 -17.21 -10.50
C GLY A 397 7.61 -17.76 -11.08
N TRP A 398 7.12 -18.87 -10.54
CA TRP A 398 5.81 -19.41 -10.92
C TRP A 398 4.68 -18.51 -10.40
N VAL A 399 4.75 -18.06 -9.14
CA VAL A 399 3.77 -17.12 -8.56
C VAL A 399 3.74 -15.81 -9.34
N ALA A 400 4.92 -15.28 -9.70
CA ALA A 400 5.04 -14.06 -10.50
C ALA A 400 4.39 -14.21 -11.90
N ARG A 401 4.57 -15.36 -12.58
CA ARG A 401 3.88 -15.62 -13.84
C ARG A 401 2.36 -15.68 -13.68
N ALA A 402 1.88 -16.27 -12.59
CA ALA A 402 0.44 -16.31 -12.29
C ALA A 402 -0.11 -14.89 -11.98
N ALA A 403 0.68 -14.02 -11.36
CA ALA A 403 0.32 -12.64 -11.05
C ALA A 403 0.43 -11.69 -12.27
N PHE A 404 1.16 -12.07 -13.32
CA PHE A 404 1.47 -11.19 -14.45
C PHE A 404 0.26 -10.55 -15.14
N PRO A 405 -0.88 -11.24 -15.37
CA PRO A 405 -2.07 -10.58 -15.92
C PRO A 405 -2.57 -9.43 -15.02
N PHE A 406 -2.49 -9.58 -13.71
CA PHE A 406 -2.92 -8.57 -12.74
C PHE A 406 -1.95 -7.38 -12.72
N PHE A 407 -0.66 -7.63 -12.91
CA PHE A 407 0.35 -6.57 -13.13
C PHE A 407 0.01 -5.73 -14.37
N LEU A 408 -0.37 -6.35 -15.49
CA LEU A 408 -0.78 -5.60 -16.70
C LEU A 408 -2.05 -4.78 -16.47
N LEU A 409 -3.00 -5.27 -15.65
CA LEU A 409 -4.19 -4.50 -15.28
C LEU A 409 -3.86 -3.29 -14.40
N MET A 410 -2.81 -3.36 -13.58
CA MET A 410 -2.33 -2.22 -12.82
C MET A 410 -1.68 -1.16 -13.74
N ILE A 411 -0.93 -1.58 -14.78
CA ILE A 411 -0.49 -0.66 -15.83
C ILE A 411 -1.70 0.00 -16.49
N ALA A 412 -2.73 -0.76 -16.84
CA ALA A 412 -3.95 -0.20 -17.41
C ALA A 412 -4.63 0.79 -16.46
N ALA A 413 -4.65 0.52 -15.16
CA ALA A 413 -5.17 1.46 -14.17
C ALA A 413 -4.36 2.75 -14.12
N VAL A 414 -3.01 2.68 -14.18
CA VAL A 414 -2.13 3.86 -14.27
C VAL A 414 -2.44 4.67 -15.52
N VAL A 415 -2.58 4.03 -16.68
CA VAL A 415 -2.95 4.69 -17.94
C VAL A 415 -4.32 5.36 -17.83
N LEU A 416 -5.30 4.71 -17.18
CA LEU A 416 -6.65 5.26 -17.01
C LEU A 416 -6.66 6.48 -16.08
N ILE A 417 -5.95 6.46 -14.95
CA ILE A 417 -5.89 7.64 -14.07
C ILE A 417 -5.11 8.78 -14.70
N TRP A 418 -4.15 8.48 -15.58
CA TRP A 418 -3.44 9.50 -16.37
C TRP A 418 -4.33 10.11 -17.44
N ALA A 419 -5.05 9.29 -18.22
CA ALA A 419 -5.98 9.75 -19.26
C ALA A 419 -7.19 10.50 -18.68
N PHE A 420 -7.61 10.12 -17.47
CA PHE A 420 -8.76 10.71 -16.75
C PHE A 420 -8.35 11.10 -15.33
N PRO A 421 -7.60 12.21 -15.14
CA PRO A 421 -7.13 12.65 -13.82
C PRO A 421 -8.26 12.89 -12.80
N GLY A 422 -9.46 13.19 -13.28
CA GLY A 422 -10.66 13.31 -12.47
C GLY A 422 -11.01 12.07 -11.66
N LEU A 423 -10.56 10.87 -12.07
CA LEU A 423 -10.73 9.64 -11.28
C LEU A 423 -10.03 9.73 -9.91
N VAL A 424 -8.97 10.55 -9.81
CA VAL A 424 -8.23 10.79 -8.57
C VAL A 424 -8.69 12.06 -7.88
N THR A 425 -8.92 13.14 -8.63
CA THR A 425 -9.06 14.50 -8.08
C THR A 425 -10.50 14.94 -7.85
N ALA A 426 -11.49 14.32 -8.50
CA ALA A 426 -12.89 14.79 -8.44
C ALA A 426 -13.49 14.70 -7.01
N LEU A 427 -13.30 13.59 -6.31
CA LEU A 427 -13.82 13.43 -4.95
C LEU A 427 -13.16 14.39 -3.95
N PRO A 428 -11.82 14.54 -3.88
CA PRO A 428 -11.17 15.50 -3.00
C PRO A 428 -11.59 16.97 -3.27
N GLN A 429 -11.84 17.32 -4.54
CA GLN A 429 -12.29 18.68 -4.90
C GLN A 429 -13.68 19.00 -4.39
N GLN A 430 -14.60 18.03 -4.36
CA GLN A 430 -15.96 18.23 -3.83
C GLN A 430 -16.00 18.47 -2.31
N MET A 431 -14.97 18.09 -1.58
CA MET A 431 -14.89 18.32 -0.13
C MET A 431 -14.25 19.66 0.25
N ARG A 432 -13.70 20.40 -0.72
CA ARG A 432 -13.18 21.77 -0.51
C ARG A 432 -14.26 22.85 -0.64
N GLY A 433 -15.45 22.51 -1.08
CA GLY A 433 -16.62 23.37 -1.14
C GLY A 433 -17.55 23.18 0.03
#